data_e59c4fba0266fd8c9d0089191f91e414
#
_entry.id   e59c4fba0266fd8c9d0089191f91e414
#
_cell.length_a   1.000
_cell.length_b   1.000
_cell.length_c   1.000
_cell.angle_alpha   90.00
_cell.angle_beta   90.00
_cell.angle_gamma   90.00
#
_symmetry.space_group_name_H-M   'P 1'
#
loop_
_entity.id
_entity.type
_entity.pdbx_description
1 polymer ?
#
loop_
_entity_poly.entity_id
_entity_poly.type
_entity_poly.pdbx_seq_one_letter_code
_entity_poly.pdbx_strand_id
1 'polypeptide(L)'
;MSLPALDDITAHRGTADPIDDVVRIETSPREKATPIIMEMMRSVYPHDEVFGEFCTVNSYIDCPPDELFDYMADTRCLEEWTYSLRGFTPTEEPGLWLAYDRLGSETRIFTRTVANREAMTVDYRCAWDQGKHLWMIYLMRIVDAQTVFDKPGSVVLWTNCHHPFYEHNPYPEAAPPERPVWVGDFWDMFGAGHLLELKNLKAIAEYRR
;
A
#
# COMPACT_ATOMS: atom_id res chain seq x y z
N MET A 1 -3.00 15.16 -16.58
CA MET A 1 -3.08 13.84 -17.26
C MET A 1 -4.21 13.06 -16.61
N SER A 2 -5.20 12.56 -17.35
CA SER A 2 -6.22 11.70 -16.73
C SER A 2 -5.56 10.37 -16.41
N LEU A 3 -5.70 9.88 -15.17
CA LEU A 3 -5.34 8.50 -14.85
C LEU A 3 -6.04 7.58 -15.87
N PRO A 4 -5.35 6.57 -16.42
CA PRO A 4 -6.03 5.53 -17.20
C PRO A 4 -7.13 4.93 -16.32
N ALA A 5 -8.22 4.55 -16.95
CA ALA A 5 -9.31 3.95 -16.20
C ALA A 5 -8.79 2.72 -15.46
N LEU A 6 -9.11 2.61 -14.18
CA LEU A 6 -8.85 1.41 -13.36
C LEU A 6 -9.28 0.13 -14.09
N ASP A 7 -10.33 0.23 -14.91
CA ASP A 7 -10.86 -0.86 -15.73
C ASP A 7 -9.83 -1.45 -16.69
N ASP A 8 -8.88 -0.66 -17.22
CA ASP A 8 -7.87 -1.18 -18.15
C ASP A 8 -6.82 -2.07 -17.45
N ILE A 9 -6.58 -1.85 -16.15
CA ILE A 9 -5.65 -2.66 -15.34
C ILE A 9 -6.37 -3.76 -14.58
N THR A 10 -7.64 -3.54 -14.22
CA THR A 10 -8.46 -4.50 -13.48
C THR A 10 -9.31 -5.40 -14.37
N ALA A 11 -9.44 -5.11 -15.66
CA ALA A 11 -10.22 -5.89 -16.64
C ALA A 11 -9.77 -7.35 -16.76
N HIS A 12 -8.57 -7.68 -16.27
CA HIS A 12 -8.01 -9.02 -16.29
C HIS A 12 -8.13 -9.76 -14.95
N ARG A 13 -9.10 -9.40 -14.11
CA ARG A 13 -9.40 -10.15 -12.87
C ARG A 13 -9.71 -11.62 -13.23
N GLY A 14 -8.77 -12.50 -12.89
CA GLY A 14 -8.88 -13.93 -13.16
C GLY A 14 -7.99 -14.47 -14.27
N THR A 15 -7.26 -13.60 -14.98
CA THR A 15 -6.17 -13.97 -15.91
C THR A 15 -4.83 -13.49 -15.38
N ALA A 16 -3.74 -13.85 -16.06
CA ALA A 16 -2.42 -13.30 -15.73
C ALA A 16 -2.46 -11.76 -15.76
N ASP A 17 -1.80 -11.12 -14.80
CA ASP A 17 -1.69 -9.66 -14.78
C ASP A 17 -1.02 -9.19 -16.08
N PRO A 18 -1.54 -8.16 -16.79
CA PRO A 18 -0.96 -7.69 -18.04
C PRO A 18 0.42 -7.05 -17.86
N ILE A 19 0.78 -6.74 -16.62
CA ILE A 19 2.11 -6.24 -16.27
C ILE A 19 2.88 -7.38 -15.61
N ASP A 20 3.97 -7.81 -16.23
CA ASP A 20 4.84 -8.83 -15.68
C ASP A 20 5.35 -8.44 -14.29
N ASP A 21 5.49 -9.41 -13.41
CA ASP A 21 5.99 -9.25 -12.04
C ASP A 21 5.08 -8.47 -11.06
N VAL A 22 3.90 -8.04 -11.43
CA VAL A 22 2.92 -7.49 -10.49
C VAL A 22 2.25 -8.64 -9.72
N VAL A 23 2.39 -8.63 -8.40
CA VAL A 23 1.86 -9.65 -7.51
C VAL A 23 0.63 -9.11 -6.77
N ARG A 24 -0.51 -9.75 -7.00
CA ARG A 24 -1.80 -9.40 -6.39
C ARG A 24 -2.46 -10.63 -5.80
N ILE A 25 -3.41 -10.42 -4.90
CA ILE A 25 -4.12 -11.52 -4.25
C ILE A 25 -4.91 -12.37 -5.24
N GLU A 26 -5.37 -11.78 -6.35
CA GLU A 26 -6.10 -12.47 -7.42
C GLU A 26 -5.19 -13.43 -8.23
N THR A 27 -3.94 -13.04 -8.46
CA THR A 27 -2.97 -13.84 -9.23
C THR A 27 -2.07 -14.69 -8.35
N SER A 28 -1.82 -14.22 -7.13
CA SER A 28 -0.99 -14.89 -6.12
C SER A 28 -1.71 -14.88 -4.77
N PRO A 29 -2.58 -15.87 -4.50
CA PRO A 29 -3.26 -15.99 -3.22
C PRO A 29 -2.28 -16.03 -2.05
N ARG A 30 -2.75 -15.65 -0.87
CA ARG A 30 -1.95 -15.49 0.36
C ARG A 30 -0.95 -16.63 0.60
N GLU A 31 -1.38 -17.88 0.43
CA GLU A 31 -0.55 -19.06 0.66
C GLU A 31 0.65 -19.13 -0.30
N LYS A 32 0.49 -18.62 -1.51
CA LYS A 32 1.57 -18.55 -2.51
C LYS A 32 2.44 -17.30 -2.32
N ALA A 33 1.82 -16.17 -1.99
CA ALA A 33 2.52 -14.89 -1.84
C ALA A 33 3.37 -14.86 -0.57
N THR A 34 2.91 -15.42 0.55
CA THR A 34 3.61 -15.38 1.84
C THR A 34 5.06 -15.86 1.76
N PRO A 35 5.40 -17.01 1.17
CA PRO A 35 6.81 -17.44 1.06
C PRO A 35 7.66 -16.46 0.26
N ILE A 36 7.13 -15.93 -0.84
CA ILE A 36 7.83 -14.97 -1.72
C ILE A 36 8.11 -13.67 -0.93
N ILE A 37 7.10 -13.16 -0.26
CA ILE A 37 7.19 -11.96 0.57
C ILE A 37 8.24 -12.14 1.67
N MET A 38 8.21 -13.24 2.39
CA MET A 38 9.17 -13.50 3.48
C MET A 38 10.59 -13.70 2.98
N GLU A 39 10.78 -14.28 1.80
CA GLU A 39 12.10 -14.40 1.18
C GLU A 39 12.66 -13.04 0.77
N MET A 40 11.83 -12.18 0.17
CA MET A 40 12.22 -10.80 -0.16
C MET A 40 12.64 -10.05 1.10
N MET A 41 11.91 -10.19 2.20
CA MET A 41 12.23 -9.54 3.46
C MET A 41 13.57 -10.01 4.03
N ARG A 42 13.81 -11.32 4.05
CA ARG A 42 15.07 -11.89 4.55
C ARG A 42 16.29 -11.47 3.72
N SER A 43 16.10 -11.21 2.42
CA SER A 43 17.19 -10.71 1.57
C SER A 43 17.62 -9.29 1.91
N VAL A 44 16.69 -8.46 2.41
CA VAL A 44 16.93 -7.06 2.77
C VAL A 44 17.33 -6.93 4.25
N TYR A 45 16.67 -7.70 5.10
CA TYR A 45 16.84 -7.67 6.56
C TYR A 45 17.13 -9.10 7.07
N PRO A 46 18.39 -9.52 7.14
CA PRO A 46 18.75 -10.89 7.49
C PRO A 46 18.77 -11.16 9.01
N HIS A 47 17.99 -10.43 9.80
CA HIS A 47 17.93 -10.58 11.25
C HIS A 47 16.48 -10.55 11.77
N ASP A 48 16.25 -11.07 12.97
CA ASP A 48 14.93 -11.25 13.55
C ASP A 48 14.29 -9.94 14.08
N GLU A 49 15.06 -8.85 14.19
CA GLU A 49 14.61 -7.56 14.75
C GLU A 49 14.05 -6.60 13.67
N VAL A 50 13.71 -7.09 12.50
CA VAL A 50 13.20 -6.28 11.38
C VAL A 50 11.91 -5.54 11.74
N PHE A 51 11.11 -6.11 12.61
CA PHE A 51 9.75 -5.66 12.92
C PHE A 51 9.66 -4.89 14.25
N GLY A 52 10.69 -4.13 14.58
CA GLY A 52 10.65 -3.24 15.73
C GLY A 52 9.58 -2.15 15.60
N GLU A 53 9.91 -0.94 16.02
CA GLU A 53 8.97 0.20 15.99
C GLU A 53 8.74 0.77 14.59
N PHE A 54 9.58 0.44 13.61
CA PHE A 54 9.55 1.00 12.26
C PHE A 54 9.65 -0.07 11.18
N CYS A 55 8.81 0.09 10.15
CA CYS A 55 8.98 -0.59 8.89
C CYS A 55 9.26 0.46 7.81
N THR A 56 10.48 0.51 7.30
CA THR A 56 10.89 1.47 6.27
C THR A 56 11.34 0.75 5.02
N VAL A 57 10.74 1.10 3.87
CA VAL A 57 11.10 0.60 2.55
C VAL A 57 11.29 1.76 1.59
N ASN A 58 12.11 1.57 0.56
CA ASN A 58 12.34 2.58 -0.46
C ASN A 58 12.62 1.97 -1.82
N SER A 59 12.38 2.74 -2.88
CA SER A 59 12.67 2.31 -4.25
C SER A 59 12.93 3.50 -5.15
N TYR A 60 13.83 3.30 -6.11
CA TYR A 60 13.91 4.15 -7.30
C TYR A 60 12.83 3.70 -8.31
N ILE A 61 12.15 4.69 -8.90
CA ILE A 61 11.11 4.52 -9.92
C ILE A 61 11.46 5.43 -11.10
N ASP A 62 11.57 4.89 -12.31
CA ASP A 62 11.79 5.68 -13.53
C ASP A 62 10.49 6.35 -13.98
N CYS A 63 10.01 7.28 -13.15
CA CYS A 63 8.83 8.10 -13.40
C CYS A 63 9.09 9.52 -12.86
N PRO A 64 8.75 10.59 -13.59
CA PRO A 64 8.92 11.96 -13.12
C PRO A 64 8.22 12.20 -11.78
N PRO A 65 8.85 12.97 -10.85
CA PRO A 65 8.29 13.17 -9.50
C PRO A 65 6.86 13.72 -9.48
N ASP A 66 6.57 14.69 -10.35
CA ASP A 66 5.24 15.30 -10.43
C ASP A 66 4.17 14.31 -10.92
N GLU A 67 4.50 13.48 -11.91
CA GLU A 67 3.59 12.47 -12.44
C GLU A 67 3.33 11.37 -11.40
N LEU A 68 4.38 10.93 -10.72
CA LEU A 68 4.27 9.95 -9.64
C LEU A 68 3.45 10.49 -8.46
N PHE A 69 3.66 11.78 -8.11
CA PHE A 69 2.88 12.44 -7.06
C PHE A 69 1.40 12.49 -7.44
N ASP A 70 1.06 12.92 -8.67
CA ASP A 70 -0.32 13.01 -9.12
C ASP A 70 -1.02 11.66 -9.10
N TYR A 71 -0.30 10.61 -9.49
CA TYR A 71 -0.79 9.24 -9.43
C TYR A 71 -1.05 8.80 -7.98
N MET A 72 -0.06 8.98 -7.09
CA MET A 72 -0.18 8.55 -5.70
C MET A 72 -1.18 9.39 -4.88
N ALA A 73 -1.42 10.65 -5.24
CA ALA A 73 -2.38 11.52 -4.57
C ALA A 73 -3.85 11.11 -4.81
N ASP A 74 -4.13 10.33 -5.83
CA ASP A 74 -5.45 9.75 -6.05
C ASP A 74 -5.61 8.45 -5.24
N THR A 75 -6.46 8.46 -4.23
CA THR A 75 -6.71 7.30 -3.35
C THR A 75 -7.00 6.00 -4.11
N ARG A 76 -7.61 6.10 -5.31
CA ARG A 76 -7.98 4.94 -6.13
C ARG A 76 -6.76 4.18 -6.66
N CYS A 77 -5.60 4.82 -6.73
CA CYS A 77 -4.36 4.16 -7.14
C CYS A 77 -4.02 2.97 -6.24
N LEU A 78 -4.44 3.02 -4.97
CA LEU A 78 -4.24 1.94 -4.01
C LEU A 78 -4.86 0.61 -4.49
N GLU A 79 -5.97 0.65 -5.22
CA GLU A 79 -6.56 -0.56 -5.80
C GLU A 79 -5.64 -1.25 -6.82
N GLU A 80 -4.76 -0.48 -7.45
CA GLU A 80 -3.91 -0.98 -8.52
C GLU A 80 -2.63 -1.63 -7.99
N TRP A 81 -1.93 -0.95 -7.08
CA TRP A 81 -0.61 -1.38 -6.66
C TRP A 81 -0.56 -2.08 -5.31
N THR A 82 -1.59 -1.94 -4.45
CA THR A 82 -1.61 -2.70 -3.19
C THR A 82 -1.91 -4.17 -3.44
N TYR A 83 -1.39 -5.00 -2.55
CA TYR A 83 -1.56 -6.45 -2.66
C TYR A 83 -3.02 -6.88 -2.50
N SER A 84 -3.75 -6.31 -1.55
CA SER A 84 -5.04 -6.83 -1.11
C SER A 84 -6.21 -5.83 -1.08
N LEU A 85 -5.97 -4.51 -1.20
CA LEU A 85 -7.04 -3.51 -1.12
C LEU A 85 -7.83 -3.42 -2.42
N ARG A 86 -9.14 -3.50 -2.33
CA ARG A 86 -10.04 -3.46 -3.51
C ARG A 86 -11.35 -2.75 -3.22
N GLY A 87 -11.97 -2.23 -4.28
CA GLY A 87 -13.32 -1.70 -4.26
C GLY A 87 -13.44 -0.35 -3.57
N PHE A 88 -12.51 0.57 -3.82
CA PHE A 88 -12.55 1.93 -3.25
C PHE A 88 -13.80 2.68 -3.68
N THR A 89 -14.59 3.08 -2.69
CA THR A 89 -15.78 3.91 -2.86
C THR A 89 -15.73 5.11 -1.92
N PRO A 90 -16.13 6.31 -2.36
CA PRO A 90 -16.21 7.47 -1.47
C PRO A 90 -17.27 7.24 -0.41
N THR A 91 -17.01 7.72 0.82
CA THR A 91 -18.03 7.77 1.88
C THR A 91 -18.77 9.10 1.85
N GLU A 92 -19.73 9.29 2.76
CA GLU A 92 -20.39 10.58 2.96
C GLU A 92 -19.44 11.65 3.52
N GLU A 93 -18.35 11.25 4.18
CA GLU A 93 -17.34 12.17 4.69
C GLU A 93 -16.34 12.52 3.58
N PRO A 94 -16.19 13.81 3.21
CA PRO A 94 -15.30 14.22 2.14
C PRO A 94 -13.86 13.74 2.35
N GLY A 95 -13.30 13.13 1.32
CA GLY A 95 -11.92 12.63 1.34
C GLY A 95 -11.71 11.33 2.10
N LEU A 96 -12.76 10.77 2.72
CA LEU A 96 -12.71 9.45 3.34
C LEU A 96 -13.26 8.40 2.36
N TRP A 97 -12.49 7.35 2.14
CA TRP A 97 -12.82 6.24 1.26
C TRP A 97 -13.01 4.96 2.04
N LEU A 98 -13.93 4.13 1.59
CA LEU A 98 -14.13 2.75 2.04
C LEU A 98 -13.63 1.80 0.97
N ALA A 99 -12.86 0.81 1.38
CA ALA A 99 -12.44 -0.31 0.56
C ALA A 99 -12.50 -1.60 1.38
N TYR A 100 -12.10 -2.71 0.76
CA TYR A 100 -12.01 -4.01 1.41
C TYR A 100 -10.58 -4.53 1.34
N ASP A 101 -10.06 -4.96 2.49
CA ASP A 101 -8.79 -5.65 2.58
C ASP A 101 -9.01 -7.15 2.60
N ARG A 102 -8.60 -7.82 1.52
CA ARG A 102 -8.77 -9.27 1.35
C ARG A 102 -7.73 -10.10 2.11
N LEU A 103 -6.73 -9.45 2.67
CA LEU A 103 -5.77 -10.12 3.54
C LEU A 103 -6.47 -10.67 4.80
N GLY A 104 -7.39 -9.89 5.35
CA GLY A 104 -8.15 -10.20 6.55
C GLY A 104 -9.60 -10.64 6.29
N SER A 105 -9.89 -11.45 5.27
CA SER A 105 -11.26 -11.94 4.99
C SER A 105 -12.24 -10.83 4.58
N GLU A 106 -11.85 -10.00 3.62
CA GLU A 106 -12.64 -8.86 3.14
C GLU A 106 -13.01 -7.85 4.24
N THR A 107 -12.04 -7.55 5.08
CA THR A 107 -12.15 -6.54 6.12
C THR A 107 -12.40 -5.18 5.52
N ARG A 108 -13.34 -4.41 6.07
CA ARG A 108 -13.50 -3.01 5.68
C ARG A 108 -12.27 -2.22 6.09
N ILE A 109 -11.74 -1.44 5.17
CA ILE A 109 -10.67 -0.48 5.45
C ILE A 109 -11.14 0.92 5.08
N PHE A 110 -10.97 1.85 5.99
CA PHE A 110 -11.21 3.27 5.77
C PHE A 110 -9.88 3.94 5.48
N THR A 111 -9.84 4.77 4.43
CA THR A 111 -8.61 5.42 3.98
C THR A 111 -8.83 6.88 3.66
N ARG A 112 -7.92 7.73 4.12
CA ARG A 112 -7.82 9.13 3.72
C ARG A 112 -6.41 9.40 3.21
N THR A 113 -6.31 9.89 1.98
CA THR A 113 -5.06 10.38 1.43
C THR A 113 -4.83 11.83 1.84
N VAL A 114 -3.65 12.10 2.38
CA VAL A 114 -3.20 13.46 2.74
C VAL A 114 -1.99 13.78 1.88
N ALA A 115 -2.21 14.54 0.81
CA ALA A 115 -1.17 14.90 -0.15
C ALA A 115 -0.72 16.35 0.03
N ASN A 116 0.58 16.58 0.02
CA ASN A 116 1.20 17.91 0.04
C ASN A 116 2.22 18.00 -1.09
N ARG A 117 1.87 18.73 -2.14
CA ARG A 117 2.71 18.88 -3.34
C ARG A 117 4.02 19.62 -3.06
N GLU A 118 3.99 20.64 -2.23
CA GLU A 118 5.20 21.42 -1.92
C GLU A 118 6.25 20.56 -1.21
N ALA A 119 5.81 19.71 -0.29
CA ALA A 119 6.66 18.77 0.42
C ALA A 119 6.90 17.45 -0.32
N MET A 120 6.18 17.22 -1.42
CA MET A 120 6.17 15.94 -2.17
C MET A 120 5.87 14.75 -1.27
N THR A 121 4.89 14.90 -0.35
CA THR A 121 4.45 13.83 0.54
C THR A 121 3.02 13.40 0.20
N VAL A 122 2.79 12.09 0.30
CA VAL A 122 1.48 11.48 0.14
C VAL A 122 1.31 10.45 1.26
N ASP A 123 0.58 10.83 2.30
CA ASP A 123 0.34 9.95 3.44
C ASP A 123 -1.02 9.27 3.28
N TYR A 124 -1.06 7.96 3.50
CA TYR A 124 -2.32 7.22 3.60
C TYR A 124 -2.61 6.94 5.07
N ARG A 125 -3.75 7.45 5.53
CA ARG A 125 -4.24 7.25 6.89
C ARG A 125 -5.39 6.28 6.85
N CYS A 126 -5.24 5.14 7.52
CA CYS A 126 -6.14 4.01 7.40
C CYS A 126 -6.62 3.50 8.75
N ALA A 127 -7.71 2.76 8.73
CA ALA A 127 -8.16 1.96 9.87
C ALA A 127 -9.04 0.80 9.39
N TRP A 128 -8.82 -0.37 9.97
CA TRP A 128 -9.72 -1.50 9.81
C TRP A 128 -10.94 -1.34 10.71
N ASP A 129 -12.14 -1.32 10.13
CA ASP A 129 -13.45 -1.29 10.81
C ASP A 129 -13.72 -0.12 11.77
N GLN A 130 -12.76 0.75 12.04
CA GLN A 130 -12.90 1.86 12.99
C GLN A 130 -13.42 3.17 12.38
N GLY A 131 -13.61 3.22 11.07
CA GLY A 131 -14.12 4.42 10.40
C GLY A 131 -13.22 5.64 10.60
N LYS A 132 -13.62 6.55 11.48
CA LYS A 132 -12.91 7.82 11.67
C LYS A 132 -11.57 7.71 12.40
N HIS A 133 -11.31 6.62 13.07
CA HIS A 133 -10.08 6.42 13.85
C HIS A 133 -8.94 5.94 12.96
N LEU A 134 -8.44 6.83 12.09
CA LEU A 134 -7.41 6.53 11.08
C LEU A 134 -6.01 6.54 11.72
N TRP A 135 -5.69 5.49 12.44
CA TRP A 135 -4.46 5.37 13.24
C TRP A 135 -3.30 4.66 12.53
N MET A 136 -3.60 3.91 11.48
CA MET A 136 -2.58 3.28 10.62
C MET A 136 -2.09 4.33 9.64
N ILE A 137 -0.85 4.80 9.80
CA ILE A 137 -0.33 5.90 8.98
C ILE A 137 0.86 5.41 8.17
N TYR A 138 0.71 5.48 6.86
CA TYR A 138 1.73 5.15 5.87
C TYR A 138 2.31 6.47 5.36
N LEU A 139 3.52 6.79 5.85
CA LEU A 139 4.22 8.03 5.52
C LEU A 139 5.01 7.82 4.23
N MET A 140 4.69 8.57 3.19
CA MET A 140 5.42 8.49 1.92
C MET A 140 5.97 9.84 1.50
N ARG A 141 7.20 9.83 1.00
CA ARG A 141 7.84 10.99 0.39
C ARG A 141 8.43 10.63 -0.96
N ILE A 142 8.19 11.50 -1.95
CA ILE A 142 8.77 11.41 -3.28
C ILE A 142 9.95 12.38 -3.35
N VAL A 143 11.11 11.88 -3.72
CA VAL A 143 12.34 12.69 -3.89
C VAL A 143 12.72 12.65 -5.36
N ASP A 144 13.06 13.79 -5.93
CA ASP A 144 13.59 13.87 -7.29
C ASP A 144 14.92 13.13 -7.38
N ALA A 145 14.96 12.08 -8.20
CA ALA A 145 16.17 11.28 -8.38
C ALA A 145 17.33 12.06 -9.03
N GLN A 146 17.04 13.15 -9.75
CA GLN A 146 18.06 14.05 -10.26
C GLN A 146 18.89 14.66 -9.13
N THR A 147 18.23 14.98 -8.01
CA THR A 147 18.92 15.58 -6.83
C THR A 147 19.82 14.59 -6.10
N VAL A 148 19.43 13.31 -6.01
CA VAL A 148 20.10 12.33 -5.13
C VAL A 148 20.95 11.31 -5.88
N PHE A 149 20.69 11.08 -7.17
CA PHE A 149 21.38 10.07 -7.99
C PHE A 149 21.92 10.62 -9.32
N ASP A 150 21.74 11.91 -9.60
CA ASP A 150 22.09 12.54 -10.89
C ASP A 150 21.50 11.79 -12.10
N LYS A 151 20.24 11.34 -11.98
CA LYS A 151 19.50 10.70 -13.05
C LYS A 151 18.01 11.04 -12.99
N PRO A 152 17.29 11.00 -14.12
CA PRO A 152 15.83 11.24 -14.14
C PRO A 152 15.10 10.18 -13.30
N GLY A 153 13.87 10.52 -12.86
CA GLY A 153 13.02 9.64 -12.09
C GLY A 153 12.82 10.09 -10.66
N SER A 154 12.28 9.21 -9.84
CA SER A 154 11.89 9.46 -8.46
C SER A 154 12.49 8.44 -7.51
N VAL A 155 12.66 8.83 -6.25
CA VAL A 155 12.87 7.90 -5.13
C VAL A 155 11.68 8.01 -4.20
N VAL A 156 11.01 6.91 -3.94
CA VAL A 156 9.94 6.82 -2.94
C VAL A 156 10.54 6.32 -1.63
N LEU A 157 10.33 7.08 -0.57
CA LEU A 157 10.60 6.70 0.81
C LEU A 157 9.27 6.41 1.47
N TRP A 158 9.13 5.23 2.06
CA TRP A 158 7.91 4.79 2.73
C TRP A 158 8.23 4.27 4.12
N THR A 159 7.59 4.84 5.14
CA THR A 159 7.73 4.39 6.52
C THR A 159 6.36 4.16 7.14
N ASN A 160 6.23 3.04 7.85
CA ASN A 160 5.11 2.73 8.72
C ASN A 160 5.62 2.55 10.15
N CYS A 161 4.89 3.08 11.13
CA CYS A 161 5.25 3.01 12.54
C CYS A 161 4.35 2.01 13.26
N HIS A 162 4.92 1.25 14.20
CA HIS A 162 4.19 0.27 15.00
C HIS A 162 3.36 0.99 16.07
N HIS A 163 2.12 1.37 15.71
CA HIS A 163 1.18 1.94 16.67
C HIS A 163 0.78 0.88 17.73
N PRO A 164 0.60 1.24 19.01
CA PRO A 164 0.16 0.27 20.03
C PRO A 164 -1.12 -0.51 19.70
N PHE A 165 -1.97 0.01 18.82
CA PHE A 165 -3.18 -0.68 18.35
C PHE A 165 -2.89 -1.89 17.47
N TYR A 166 -1.68 -2.07 16.99
CA TYR A 166 -1.30 -3.33 16.34
C TYR A 166 -1.25 -4.50 17.33
N GLU A 167 -0.97 -4.24 18.62
CA GLU A 167 -0.92 -5.28 19.66
C GLU A 167 -2.31 -5.84 20.01
N HIS A 168 -3.34 -5.01 19.89
CA HIS A 168 -4.71 -5.42 20.19
C HIS A 168 -5.73 -4.47 19.56
N ASN A 169 -6.90 -4.98 19.18
CA ASN A 169 -7.99 -4.15 18.67
C ASN A 169 -8.60 -3.31 19.82
N PRO A 170 -8.46 -1.97 19.78
CA PRO A 170 -9.08 -1.11 20.82
C PRO A 170 -10.58 -0.84 20.57
N TYR A 171 -11.13 -1.30 19.42
CA TYR A 171 -12.50 -1.08 18.99
C TYR A 171 -13.18 -2.39 18.58
N PRO A 172 -13.21 -3.41 19.46
CA PRO A 172 -13.74 -4.72 19.09
C PRO A 172 -15.23 -4.67 18.72
N GLU A 173 -15.97 -3.70 19.25
CA GLU A 173 -17.39 -3.48 18.95
C GLU A 173 -17.62 -2.96 17.52
N ALA A 174 -16.62 -2.34 16.90
CA ALA A 174 -16.69 -1.86 15.53
C ALA A 174 -16.38 -2.95 14.49
N ALA A 175 -15.73 -4.04 14.91
CA ALA A 175 -15.41 -5.16 14.03
C ALA A 175 -16.64 -6.05 13.83
N PRO A 176 -16.83 -6.63 12.62
CA PRO A 176 -17.89 -7.64 12.41
C PRO A 176 -17.68 -8.84 13.34
N PRO A 177 -18.77 -9.36 13.97
CA PRO A 177 -18.66 -10.43 14.97
C PRO A 177 -18.03 -11.73 14.46
N GLU A 178 -18.12 -11.96 13.15
CA GLU A 178 -17.67 -13.22 12.52
C GLU A 178 -16.19 -13.17 12.11
N ARG A 179 -15.48 -12.09 12.43
CA ARG A 179 -14.13 -11.91 11.98
C ARG A 179 -13.10 -12.05 13.10
N PRO A 180 -12.35 -13.17 13.13
CA PRO A 180 -11.39 -13.44 14.18
C PRO A 180 -10.03 -12.74 13.96
N VAL A 181 -9.86 -11.98 12.86
CA VAL A 181 -8.55 -11.46 12.43
C VAL A 181 -8.45 -9.97 12.72
N TRP A 182 -7.34 -9.56 13.32
CA TRP A 182 -6.96 -8.17 13.52
C TRP A 182 -5.76 -7.80 12.64
N VAL A 183 -5.65 -6.55 12.25
CA VAL A 183 -4.56 -6.10 11.37
C VAL A 183 -3.17 -6.31 11.98
N GLY A 184 -3.05 -6.22 13.30
CA GLY A 184 -1.81 -6.47 14.03
C GLY A 184 -1.28 -7.88 13.88
N ASP A 185 -2.15 -8.87 13.62
CA ASP A 185 -1.75 -10.26 13.37
C ASP A 185 -0.84 -10.40 12.13
N PHE A 186 -0.78 -9.37 11.31
CA PHE A 186 0.05 -9.33 10.09
C PHE A 186 1.26 -8.41 10.21
N TRP A 187 1.54 -7.82 11.38
CA TRP A 187 2.65 -6.88 11.53
C TRP A 187 3.99 -7.46 11.05
N ASP A 188 4.26 -8.71 11.35
CA ASP A 188 5.48 -9.41 10.92
C ASP A 188 5.65 -9.49 9.40
N MET A 189 4.54 -9.35 8.66
CA MET A 189 4.54 -9.34 7.19
C MET A 189 4.57 -7.94 6.59
N PHE A 190 4.36 -6.90 7.38
CA PHE A 190 4.17 -5.54 6.84
C PHE A 190 5.40 -5.05 6.08
N GLY A 191 6.60 -5.21 6.63
CA GLY A 191 7.80 -4.79 5.93
C GLY A 191 7.96 -5.46 4.58
N ALA A 192 7.74 -6.76 4.53
CA ALA A 192 7.81 -7.53 3.30
C ALA A 192 6.64 -7.22 2.35
N GLY A 193 5.44 -7.06 2.89
CA GLY A 193 4.25 -6.67 2.13
C GLY A 193 4.42 -5.31 1.48
N HIS A 194 4.89 -4.32 2.23
CA HIS A 194 5.15 -2.98 1.70
C HIS A 194 6.27 -2.97 0.65
N LEU A 195 7.30 -3.80 0.79
CA LEU A 195 8.33 -3.94 -0.23
C LEU A 195 7.75 -4.50 -1.53
N LEU A 196 6.88 -5.51 -1.43
CA LEU A 196 6.14 -6.06 -2.58
C LEU A 196 5.25 -5.02 -3.24
N GLU A 197 4.47 -4.28 -2.45
CA GLU A 197 3.58 -3.24 -2.94
C GLU A 197 4.35 -2.08 -3.59
N LEU A 198 5.49 -1.70 -3.02
CA LEU A 198 6.37 -0.69 -3.62
C LEU A 198 6.97 -1.19 -4.96
N LYS A 199 7.24 -2.49 -5.09
CA LYS A 199 7.63 -3.11 -6.36
C LYS A 199 6.50 -3.04 -7.39
N ASN A 200 5.25 -3.30 -6.98
CA ASN A 200 4.07 -3.15 -7.83
C ASN A 200 3.90 -1.68 -8.29
N LEU A 201 3.98 -0.73 -7.36
CA LEU A 201 3.92 0.71 -7.67
C LEU A 201 4.96 1.08 -8.72
N LYS A 202 6.21 0.62 -8.54
CA LYS A 202 7.29 0.83 -9.51
C LYS A 202 6.93 0.27 -10.88
N ALA A 203 6.55 -1.00 -10.96
CA ALA A 203 6.22 -1.65 -12.22
C ALA A 203 5.07 -0.94 -12.96
N ILE A 204 4.04 -0.53 -12.24
CA ILE A 204 2.88 0.17 -12.80
C ILE A 204 3.25 1.58 -13.29
N ALA A 205 3.98 2.35 -12.47
CA ALA A 205 4.38 3.71 -12.85
C ALA A 205 5.32 3.73 -14.06
N GLU A 206 6.26 2.80 -14.13
CA GLU A 206 7.18 2.66 -15.26
C GLU A 206 6.48 2.13 -16.52
N TYR A 207 5.51 1.24 -16.41
CA TYR A 207 4.72 0.75 -17.54
C TYR A 207 3.86 1.85 -18.21
N ARG A 208 3.38 2.81 -17.42
CA ARG A 208 2.52 3.92 -17.89
C ARG A 208 3.28 5.06 -18.55
N ARG A 209 4.58 5.04 -18.50
CA ARG A 209 5.44 6.01 -19.14
C ARG A 209 5.63 5.68 -20.62
#